data_c60a7827d0ed94aafa922c7e1dd1df9e
#
_entry.id   c60a7827d0ed94aafa922c7e1dd1df9e
#
_cell.length_a   1.000
_cell.length_b   1.000
_cell.length_c   1.000
_cell.angle_alpha   90.00
_cell.angle_beta   90.00
_cell.angle_gamma   90.00
#
_symmetry.space_group_name_H-M   'P 1'
#
loop_
_entity.id
_entity.type
_entity.pdbx_description
1 polymer ?
#
loop_
_entity_poly.entity_id
_entity_poly.type
_entity_poly.pdbx_seq_one_letter_code
_entity_poly.pdbx_strand_id
1 'polypeptide(L)'
;MAISSATLDTWSNQGATVTPKNLREKIEKKLTGDDSKIRHKNQLEIYLQGSYRNSTNIYGNSDVDVVVQCDATFFSDVSELDTYEESLFHKSFSDSTYKWDDFKQEIVETLEDAFGEDNIEIGNKSIKIDSGTYEADVVPCFEYRKYTNFGTDESDREYISGIKFYTTNESRSVVNYPKEHYKLGAKKNKRVNMLYKPTVRIFKNMKKKLIEKEMIIKEEVPSYFLENLLYNVPDEKFMVSDSSNRVYEILVCFPKIKMHS
;
A
#
# COMPACT_ATOMS: atom_id res chain seq x y z
N MET A 1 -8.18 -13.10 30.34
CA MET A 1 -8.19 -14.49 29.78
C MET A 1 -7.03 -14.59 28.80
N ALA A 2 -6.21 -15.62 28.91
CA ALA A 2 -5.15 -15.89 27.93
C ALA A 2 -5.78 -16.38 26.61
N ILE A 3 -5.23 -15.96 25.48
CA ILE A 3 -5.65 -16.44 24.15
C ILE A 3 -5.01 -17.81 23.96
N SER A 4 -5.80 -18.82 23.58
CA SER A 4 -5.27 -20.18 23.37
C SER A 4 -4.38 -20.27 22.11
N SER A 5 -3.40 -21.18 22.09
CA SER A 5 -2.58 -21.46 20.91
C SER A 5 -3.45 -21.80 19.69
N ALA A 6 -4.50 -22.60 19.86
CA ALA A 6 -5.42 -22.94 18.77
C ALA A 6 -6.12 -21.71 18.17
N THR A 7 -6.45 -20.71 18.98
CA THR A 7 -7.01 -19.44 18.50
C THR A 7 -5.96 -18.65 17.72
N LEU A 8 -4.71 -18.58 18.21
CA LEU A 8 -3.62 -17.89 17.52
C LEU A 8 -3.30 -18.57 16.17
N ASP A 9 -3.32 -19.90 16.12
CA ASP A 9 -3.12 -20.66 14.88
C ASP A 9 -4.23 -20.37 13.87
N THR A 10 -5.49 -20.30 14.32
CA THR A 10 -6.62 -19.88 13.48
C THR A 10 -6.41 -18.44 12.95
N TRP A 11 -5.98 -17.53 13.80
CA TRP A 11 -5.72 -16.13 13.44
C TRP A 11 -4.51 -15.94 12.52
N SER A 12 -3.63 -16.93 12.45
CA SER A 12 -2.50 -16.94 11.52
C SER A 12 -2.91 -17.14 10.07
N ASN A 13 -4.12 -17.64 9.81
CA ASN A 13 -4.62 -17.92 8.46
C ASN A 13 -4.95 -16.61 7.70
N GLN A 14 -4.74 -16.65 6.40
CA GLN A 14 -5.06 -15.54 5.50
C GLN A 14 -6.58 -15.48 5.24
N GLY A 15 -7.13 -14.27 5.16
CA GLY A 15 -8.51 -14.04 4.74
C GLY A 15 -8.73 -14.31 3.24
N ALA A 16 -9.86 -13.85 2.70
CA ALA A 16 -10.21 -14.04 1.30
C ALA A 16 -9.13 -13.53 0.34
N THR A 17 -8.90 -14.22 -0.78
CA THR A 17 -7.90 -13.84 -1.79
C THR A 17 -8.49 -13.74 -3.20
N VAL A 18 -9.55 -14.48 -3.51
CA VAL A 18 -10.13 -14.55 -4.85
C VAL A 18 -10.95 -13.29 -5.17
N THR A 19 -11.81 -12.87 -4.26
CA THR A 19 -12.67 -11.67 -4.45
C THR A 19 -11.87 -10.40 -4.71
N PRO A 20 -10.79 -10.08 -3.96
CA PRO A 20 -9.98 -8.89 -4.21
C PRO A 20 -9.29 -8.91 -5.57
N LYS A 21 -8.81 -10.07 -6.01
CA LYS A 21 -8.21 -10.23 -7.33
C LYS A 21 -9.23 -9.94 -8.43
N ASN A 22 -10.42 -10.54 -8.35
CA ASN A 22 -11.47 -10.36 -9.34
C ASN A 22 -11.95 -8.89 -9.39
N LEU A 23 -12.04 -8.23 -8.23
CA LEU A 23 -12.42 -6.82 -8.17
C LEU A 23 -11.37 -5.92 -8.83
N ARG A 24 -10.08 -6.15 -8.52
CA ARG A 24 -8.99 -5.42 -9.20
C ARG A 24 -9.06 -5.61 -10.72
N GLU A 25 -9.24 -6.85 -11.21
CA GLU A 25 -9.33 -7.13 -12.64
C GLU A 25 -10.56 -6.47 -13.29
N LYS A 26 -11.68 -6.38 -12.57
CA LYS A 26 -12.87 -5.67 -13.02
C LYS A 26 -12.60 -4.16 -13.13
N ILE A 27 -11.97 -3.56 -12.13
CA ILE A 27 -11.59 -2.14 -12.13
C ILE A 27 -10.61 -1.88 -13.30
N GLU A 28 -9.54 -2.68 -13.42
CA GLU A 28 -8.56 -2.55 -14.48
C GLU A 28 -9.21 -2.59 -15.87
N LYS A 29 -10.10 -3.56 -16.12
CA LYS A 29 -10.82 -3.67 -17.40
C LYS A 29 -11.65 -2.41 -17.71
N LYS A 30 -12.21 -1.75 -16.69
CA LYS A 30 -12.98 -0.52 -16.89
C LYS A 30 -12.09 0.68 -17.17
N LEU A 31 -11.00 0.82 -16.42
CA LEU A 31 -10.07 1.95 -16.57
C LEU A 31 -9.22 1.88 -17.85
N THR A 32 -8.97 0.68 -18.39
CA THR A 32 -8.17 0.49 -19.61
C THR A 32 -9.01 0.19 -20.86
N GLY A 33 -10.33 0.02 -20.72
CA GLY A 33 -11.26 -0.30 -21.81
C GLY A 33 -11.50 0.86 -22.78
N ASP A 34 -12.24 0.57 -23.86
CA ASP A 34 -12.50 1.56 -24.92
C ASP A 34 -13.34 2.74 -24.40
N ASP A 35 -14.27 2.49 -23.49
CA ASP A 35 -15.14 3.50 -22.87
C ASP A 35 -14.44 4.32 -21.77
N SER A 36 -13.17 4.04 -21.45
CA SER A 36 -12.42 4.80 -20.45
C SER A 36 -12.15 6.23 -20.89
N LYS A 37 -12.41 7.19 -20.01
CA LYS A 37 -12.15 8.63 -20.23
C LYS A 37 -10.68 9.01 -19.97
N ILE A 38 -9.85 8.07 -19.54
CA ILE A 38 -8.45 8.32 -19.17
C ILE A 38 -7.61 8.50 -20.44
N ARG A 39 -7.04 9.69 -20.61
CA ARG A 39 -6.19 10.05 -21.77
C ARG A 39 -5.00 9.11 -21.98
N HIS A 40 -4.39 8.67 -20.89
CA HIS A 40 -3.20 7.82 -20.92
C HIS A 40 -3.49 6.39 -20.42
N LYS A 41 -4.66 5.83 -20.75
CA LYS A 41 -5.11 4.52 -20.30
C LYS A 41 -4.16 3.36 -20.65
N ASN A 42 -3.36 3.50 -21.71
CA ASN A 42 -2.37 2.49 -22.12
C ASN A 42 -1.05 2.57 -21.31
N GLN A 43 -0.92 3.55 -20.43
CA GLN A 43 0.24 3.78 -19.57
C GLN A 43 -0.14 3.65 -18.08
N LEU A 44 -1.14 2.81 -17.80
CA LEU A 44 -1.57 2.51 -16.44
C LEU A 44 -0.94 1.23 -15.94
N GLU A 45 -0.39 1.27 -14.72
CA GLU A 45 -0.08 0.10 -13.92
C GLU A 45 -1.09 -0.02 -12.78
N ILE A 46 -1.93 -1.08 -12.79
CA ILE A 46 -3.01 -1.28 -11.81
C ILE A 46 -2.72 -2.50 -10.97
N TYR A 47 -2.56 -2.30 -9.67
CA TYR A 47 -2.18 -3.37 -8.74
C TYR A 47 -2.80 -3.20 -7.35
N LEU A 48 -2.91 -4.31 -6.63
CA LEU A 48 -3.30 -4.29 -5.23
C LEU A 48 -2.17 -3.72 -4.35
N GLN A 49 -2.53 -2.99 -3.30
CA GLN A 49 -1.62 -2.64 -2.23
C GLN A 49 -2.14 -3.10 -0.87
N GLY A 50 -1.50 -2.65 0.21
CA GLY A 50 -1.95 -2.91 1.58
C GLY A 50 -1.98 -4.40 1.92
N SER A 51 -2.96 -4.78 2.71
CA SER A 51 -3.03 -6.11 3.32
C SER A 51 -3.18 -7.25 2.31
N TYR A 52 -3.90 -7.03 1.20
CA TYR A 52 -4.09 -8.05 0.17
C TYR A 52 -2.80 -8.32 -0.61
N ARG A 53 -2.09 -7.27 -1.01
CA ARG A 53 -0.78 -7.40 -1.68
C ARG A 53 0.23 -8.10 -0.79
N ASN A 54 0.25 -7.72 0.48
CA ASN A 54 1.21 -8.23 1.47
C ASN A 54 0.86 -9.62 2.00
N SER A 55 -0.33 -10.17 1.65
CA SER A 55 -0.86 -11.41 2.23
C SER A 55 -0.96 -11.34 3.77
N THR A 56 -1.34 -10.16 4.27
CA THR A 56 -1.54 -9.89 5.72
C THR A 56 -2.99 -9.54 6.04
N ASN A 57 -3.91 -9.75 5.09
CA ASN A 57 -5.34 -9.56 5.27
C ASN A 57 -5.93 -10.63 6.20
N ILE A 58 -6.92 -10.22 7.01
CA ILE A 58 -7.65 -11.07 7.95
C ILE A 58 -9.13 -11.16 7.57
N TYR A 59 -9.86 -12.13 8.13
CA TYR A 59 -11.27 -12.31 7.83
C TYR A 59 -12.13 -11.14 8.32
N GLY A 60 -13.01 -10.65 7.44
CA GLY A 60 -14.04 -9.67 7.75
C GLY A 60 -13.53 -8.29 8.15
N ASN A 61 -12.37 -7.87 7.68
CA ASN A 61 -11.83 -6.56 8.06
C ASN A 61 -10.74 -6.04 7.10
N SER A 62 -10.95 -6.16 5.79
CA SER A 62 -9.95 -5.65 4.84
C SER A 62 -10.66 -5.05 3.63
N ASP A 63 -10.53 -3.74 3.47
CA ASP A 63 -10.90 -3.04 2.26
C ASP A 63 -9.90 -3.40 1.16
N VAL A 64 -10.34 -3.41 -0.09
CA VAL A 64 -9.48 -3.75 -1.23
C VAL A 64 -8.81 -2.47 -1.73
N ASP A 65 -7.55 -2.27 -1.38
CA ASP A 65 -6.76 -1.12 -1.87
C ASP A 65 -6.24 -1.40 -3.29
N VAL A 66 -6.65 -0.60 -4.27
CA VAL A 66 -6.22 -0.67 -5.66
C VAL A 66 -5.46 0.59 -6.04
N VAL A 67 -4.18 0.47 -6.33
CA VAL A 67 -3.38 1.57 -6.90
C VAL A 67 -3.63 1.63 -8.40
N VAL A 68 -3.90 2.83 -8.89
CA VAL A 68 -3.94 3.16 -10.32
C VAL A 68 -2.83 4.17 -10.58
N GLN A 69 -1.69 3.65 -10.99
CA GLN A 69 -0.50 4.44 -11.29
C GLN A 69 -0.48 4.76 -12.79
N CYS A 70 -0.34 6.04 -13.13
CA CYS A 70 -0.12 6.46 -14.51
C CYS A 70 1.35 6.79 -14.72
N ASP A 71 1.97 6.15 -15.71
CA ASP A 71 3.40 6.29 -16.05
C ASP A 71 3.64 7.27 -17.22
N ALA A 72 2.60 8.00 -17.67
CA ALA A 72 2.73 9.04 -18.69
C ALA A 72 3.56 10.24 -18.21
N THR A 73 3.64 10.42 -16.90
CA THR A 73 4.46 11.45 -16.23
C THR A 73 4.86 10.95 -14.84
N PHE A 74 5.79 11.64 -14.20
CA PHE A 74 6.26 11.30 -12.86
C PHE A 74 6.56 12.56 -12.04
N PHE A 75 6.55 12.41 -10.72
CA PHE A 75 7.10 13.39 -9.79
C PHE A 75 8.55 13.04 -9.47
N SER A 76 9.41 14.03 -9.44
CA SER A 76 10.82 13.86 -9.09
C SER A 76 11.16 14.46 -7.72
N ASP A 77 12.18 13.90 -7.10
CA ASP A 77 12.92 14.45 -5.99
C ASP A 77 14.40 14.34 -6.33
N VAL A 78 15.06 15.48 -6.45
CA VAL A 78 16.46 15.62 -6.84
C VAL A 78 17.33 16.12 -5.67
N SER A 79 16.78 16.10 -4.44
CA SER A 79 17.44 16.65 -3.25
C SER A 79 18.75 15.96 -2.85
N GLU A 80 19.01 14.76 -3.37
CA GLU A 80 20.24 14.00 -3.12
C GLU A 80 21.26 14.14 -4.28
N LEU A 81 20.91 14.82 -5.38
CA LEU A 81 21.80 15.06 -6.51
C LEU A 81 22.73 16.23 -6.22
N ASP A 82 23.93 16.18 -6.79
CA ASP A 82 24.81 17.35 -6.80
C ASP A 82 24.36 18.40 -7.83
N THR A 83 24.98 19.58 -7.82
CA THR A 83 24.61 20.70 -8.71
C THR A 83 24.76 20.37 -10.20
N TYR A 84 25.74 19.53 -10.57
CA TYR A 84 25.94 19.10 -11.94
C TYR A 84 24.87 18.12 -12.40
N GLU A 85 24.60 17.11 -11.61
CA GLU A 85 23.55 16.10 -11.84
C GLU A 85 22.16 16.74 -11.91
N GLU A 86 21.86 17.69 -11.01
CA GLU A 86 20.61 18.46 -11.05
C GLU A 86 20.47 19.27 -12.34
N SER A 87 21.56 19.90 -12.81
CA SER A 87 21.57 20.58 -14.11
C SER A 87 21.33 19.64 -15.30
N LEU A 88 21.86 18.41 -15.26
CA LEU A 88 21.60 17.37 -16.25
C LEU A 88 20.13 16.93 -16.23
N PHE A 89 19.59 16.75 -15.03
CA PHE A 89 18.17 16.38 -14.84
C PHE A 89 17.24 17.41 -15.50
N HIS A 90 17.41 18.70 -15.20
CA HIS A 90 16.59 19.78 -15.75
C HIS A 90 16.76 19.97 -17.27
N LYS A 91 17.89 19.54 -17.85
CA LYS A 91 18.07 19.51 -19.31
C LYS A 91 17.40 18.30 -19.96
N SER A 92 17.25 17.20 -19.21
CA SER A 92 16.70 15.94 -19.74
C SER A 92 15.19 15.86 -19.67
N PHE A 93 14.56 16.59 -18.75
CA PHE A 93 13.12 16.53 -18.51
C PHE A 93 12.49 17.93 -18.55
N SER A 94 11.25 17.99 -19.01
CA SER A 94 10.40 19.18 -18.96
C SER A 94 9.16 18.91 -18.10
N ASP A 95 8.56 19.98 -17.59
CA ASP A 95 7.34 19.88 -16.82
C ASP A 95 6.19 19.28 -17.64
N SER A 96 5.46 18.36 -17.04
CA SER A 96 4.26 17.80 -17.64
C SER A 96 3.08 18.77 -17.55
N THR A 97 2.31 18.84 -18.64
CA THR A 97 1.01 19.54 -18.67
C THR A 97 -0.13 18.69 -18.12
N TYR A 98 0.06 17.38 -18.03
CA TYR A 98 -0.92 16.44 -17.46
C TYR A 98 -0.80 16.45 -15.94
N LYS A 99 -1.81 16.98 -15.26
CA LYS A 99 -1.80 17.17 -13.82
C LYS A 99 -2.51 16.00 -13.11
N TRP A 100 -2.17 15.79 -11.85
CA TRP A 100 -2.79 14.72 -11.04
C TRP A 100 -4.30 14.93 -10.86
N ASP A 101 -4.77 16.16 -10.73
CA ASP A 101 -6.19 16.46 -10.61
C ASP A 101 -6.96 16.07 -11.86
N ASP A 102 -6.40 16.32 -13.08
CA ASP A 102 -7.00 15.87 -14.34
C ASP A 102 -7.11 14.34 -14.36
N PHE A 103 -6.04 13.66 -14.00
CA PHE A 103 -6.01 12.19 -13.96
C PHE A 103 -7.02 11.62 -12.96
N LYS A 104 -7.10 12.20 -11.75
CA LYS A 104 -8.08 11.79 -10.75
C LYS A 104 -9.51 11.96 -11.26
N GLN A 105 -9.82 13.10 -11.88
CA GLN A 105 -11.14 13.38 -12.43
C GLN A 105 -11.52 12.38 -13.53
N GLU A 106 -10.62 12.07 -14.45
CA GLU A 106 -10.83 11.07 -15.51
C GLU A 106 -11.11 9.66 -14.94
N ILE A 107 -10.46 9.29 -13.81
CA ILE A 107 -10.76 8.04 -13.09
C ILE A 107 -12.15 8.09 -12.48
N VAL A 108 -12.52 9.18 -11.78
CA VAL A 108 -13.84 9.34 -11.16
C VAL A 108 -14.93 9.15 -12.21
N GLU A 109 -14.88 9.91 -13.30
CA GLU A 109 -15.87 9.84 -14.38
C GLU A 109 -15.96 8.44 -15.01
N THR A 110 -14.82 7.75 -15.18
CA THR A 110 -14.80 6.38 -15.71
C THR A 110 -15.43 5.39 -14.74
N LEU A 111 -15.20 5.56 -13.43
CA LEU A 111 -15.76 4.68 -12.39
C LEU A 111 -17.24 4.93 -12.19
N GLU A 112 -17.70 6.20 -12.23
CA GLU A 112 -19.12 6.57 -12.17
C GLU A 112 -19.90 5.95 -13.34
N ASP A 113 -19.38 6.05 -14.57
CA ASP A 113 -19.99 5.43 -15.74
C ASP A 113 -20.03 3.88 -15.63
N ALA A 114 -19.03 3.28 -14.97
CA ALA A 114 -18.89 1.83 -14.89
C ALA A 114 -19.65 1.18 -13.75
N PHE A 115 -19.79 1.88 -12.61
CA PHE A 115 -20.37 1.34 -11.37
C PHE A 115 -21.62 2.08 -10.91
N GLY A 116 -21.93 3.26 -11.48
CA GLY A 116 -23.00 4.18 -11.07
C GLY A 116 -22.50 5.23 -10.07
N GLU A 117 -22.97 6.49 -10.24
CA GLU A 117 -22.56 7.63 -9.41
C GLU A 117 -22.82 7.38 -7.92
N ASP A 118 -23.98 6.81 -7.57
CA ASP A 118 -24.35 6.51 -6.18
C ASP A 118 -23.41 5.51 -5.47
N ASN A 119 -22.59 4.79 -6.23
CA ASN A 119 -21.64 3.80 -5.71
C ASN A 119 -20.21 4.34 -5.63
N ILE A 120 -19.99 5.61 -5.95
CA ILE A 120 -18.67 6.25 -5.96
C ILE A 120 -18.62 7.38 -4.92
N GLU A 121 -17.67 7.29 -3.98
CA GLU A 121 -17.43 8.36 -2.99
C GLU A 121 -16.00 8.88 -3.15
N ILE A 122 -15.82 10.18 -3.33
CA ILE A 122 -14.51 10.81 -3.39
C ILE A 122 -14.01 11.03 -1.96
N GLY A 123 -13.19 10.12 -1.46
CA GLY A 123 -12.54 10.23 -0.16
C GLY A 123 -11.33 11.16 -0.18
N ASN A 124 -10.70 11.34 0.98
CA ASN A 124 -9.54 12.23 1.11
C ASN A 124 -8.26 11.69 0.43
N LYS A 125 -8.07 10.37 0.37
CA LYS A 125 -6.87 9.72 -0.20
C LYS A 125 -7.18 8.70 -1.28
N SER A 126 -8.42 8.32 -1.44
CA SER A 126 -8.89 7.30 -2.35
C SER A 126 -10.27 7.66 -2.91
N ILE A 127 -10.63 7.03 -4.00
CA ILE A 127 -11.98 6.98 -4.53
C ILE A 127 -12.56 5.65 -4.08
N LYS A 128 -13.61 5.68 -3.28
CA LYS A 128 -14.27 4.47 -2.81
C LYS A 128 -15.28 3.99 -3.82
N ILE A 129 -15.31 2.69 -4.05
CA ILE A 129 -16.34 1.99 -4.79
C ILE A 129 -17.11 1.15 -3.78
N ASP A 130 -18.41 1.40 -3.62
CA ASP A 130 -19.32 0.55 -2.85
C ASP A 130 -20.47 0.11 -3.76
N SER A 131 -20.41 -1.10 -4.27
CA SER A 131 -21.46 -1.67 -5.13
C SER A 131 -22.37 -2.66 -4.38
N GLY A 132 -22.35 -2.63 -3.05
CA GLY A 132 -23.08 -3.56 -2.18
C GLY A 132 -22.51 -4.99 -2.17
N THR A 133 -21.77 -5.37 -3.22
CA THR A 133 -21.08 -6.67 -3.31
C THR A 133 -19.59 -6.53 -3.10
N TYR A 134 -19.03 -5.35 -3.42
CA TYR A 134 -17.60 -5.06 -3.40
C TYR A 134 -17.34 -3.68 -2.83
N GLU A 135 -16.38 -3.61 -1.91
CA GLU A 135 -15.83 -2.37 -1.41
C GLU A 135 -14.36 -2.28 -1.83
N ALA A 136 -13.97 -1.19 -2.48
CA ALA A 136 -12.61 -0.93 -2.88
C ALA A 136 -12.23 0.54 -2.68
N ASP A 137 -10.99 0.76 -2.28
CA ASP A 137 -10.33 2.05 -2.25
C ASP A 137 -9.39 2.16 -3.46
N VAL A 138 -9.75 2.97 -4.45
CA VAL A 138 -8.94 3.24 -5.64
C VAL A 138 -8.07 4.48 -5.38
N VAL A 139 -6.76 4.34 -5.53
CA VAL A 139 -5.77 5.39 -5.27
C VAL A 139 -5.13 5.84 -6.59
N PRO A 140 -5.59 6.96 -7.20
CA PRO A 140 -4.93 7.56 -8.35
C PRO A 140 -3.58 8.14 -7.96
N CYS A 141 -2.52 7.80 -8.70
CA CYS A 141 -1.18 8.34 -8.45
C CYS A 141 -0.34 8.39 -9.71
N PHE A 142 0.72 9.20 -9.67
CA PHE A 142 1.82 9.15 -10.62
C PHE A 142 3.02 8.45 -9.99
N GLU A 143 3.94 7.95 -10.81
CA GLU A 143 5.22 7.48 -10.34
C GLU A 143 5.95 8.62 -9.60
N TYR A 144 6.66 8.28 -8.53
CA TYR A 144 7.57 9.17 -7.83
C TYR A 144 8.98 8.60 -7.91
N ARG A 145 9.95 9.43 -8.31
CA ARG A 145 11.36 9.06 -8.47
C ARG A 145 12.21 9.92 -7.56
N LYS A 146 12.75 9.35 -6.50
CA LYS A 146 13.76 9.97 -5.68
C LYS A 146 15.13 9.58 -6.25
N TYR A 147 15.75 10.50 -6.97
CA TYR A 147 17.04 10.26 -7.62
C TYR A 147 18.17 10.27 -6.61
N THR A 148 19.05 9.28 -6.73
CA THR A 148 20.28 9.14 -5.95
C THR A 148 21.54 9.28 -6.81
N ASN A 149 21.40 9.18 -8.12
CA ASN A 149 22.45 9.44 -9.12
C ASN A 149 21.80 9.85 -10.46
N PHE A 150 22.40 10.79 -11.19
CA PHE A 150 21.90 11.21 -12.49
C PHE A 150 23.02 11.52 -13.48
N GLY A 151 23.33 10.56 -14.34
CA GLY A 151 24.31 10.71 -15.40
C GLY A 151 23.72 11.10 -16.76
N THR A 152 24.60 11.30 -17.72
CA THR A 152 24.23 11.62 -19.10
C THR A 152 23.50 10.47 -19.76
N ASP A 153 23.96 9.25 -19.53
CA ASP A 153 23.34 8.05 -20.06
C ASP A 153 22.21 7.54 -19.14
N GLU A 154 21.22 6.89 -19.70
CA GLU A 154 20.08 6.36 -18.96
C GLU A 154 20.51 5.29 -17.95
N SER A 155 21.55 4.52 -18.26
CA SER A 155 22.15 3.51 -17.38
C SER A 155 22.76 4.08 -16.11
N ASP A 156 23.09 5.37 -16.11
CA ASP A 156 23.73 6.06 -14.99
C ASP A 156 22.70 6.79 -14.10
N ARG A 157 21.42 6.53 -14.33
CA ARG A 157 20.33 7.13 -13.57
C ARG A 157 19.81 6.13 -12.53
N GLU A 158 20.03 6.47 -11.27
CA GLU A 158 19.53 5.66 -10.16
C GLU A 158 18.49 6.43 -9.36
N TYR A 159 17.40 5.77 -9.03
CA TYR A 159 16.35 6.35 -8.18
C TYR A 159 15.58 5.30 -7.41
N ILE A 160 15.02 5.73 -6.29
CA ILE A 160 14.06 4.96 -5.52
C ILE A 160 12.67 5.25 -6.08
N SER A 161 12.01 4.21 -6.65
CA SER A 161 10.67 4.34 -7.20
C SER A 161 9.61 4.23 -6.11
N GLY A 162 8.70 5.20 -6.09
CA GLY A 162 7.52 5.26 -5.25
C GLY A 162 6.30 5.72 -6.05
N ILE A 163 5.25 6.10 -5.32
CA ILE A 163 4.06 6.74 -5.86
C ILE A 163 3.81 8.06 -5.13
N LYS A 164 3.27 9.05 -5.85
CA LYS A 164 2.85 10.32 -5.25
C LYS A 164 1.45 10.71 -5.72
N PHE A 165 0.67 11.18 -4.76
CA PHE A 165 -0.67 11.73 -4.98
C PHE A 165 -0.95 12.87 -4.00
N TYR A 166 -2.12 13.49 -4.10
CA TYR A 166 -2.53 14.57 -3.20
C TYR A 166 -3.81 14.20 -2.44
N THR A 167 -3.94 14.72 -1.23
CA THR A 167 -5.19 14.63 -0.46
C THR A 167 -6.22 15.58 -1.05
N THR A 168 -7.49 15.17 -1.06
CA THR A 168 -8.59 15.97 -1.62
C THR A 168 -8.86 17.24 -0.80
N ASN A 169 -8.86 17.13 0.53
CA ASN A 169 -9.29 18.23 1.41
C ASN A 169 -8.23 19.31 1.59
N GLU A 170 -6.95 18.95 1.64
CA GLU A 170 -5.85 19.86 2.00
C GLU A 170 -4.82 20.02 0.88
N SER A 171 -5.01 19.33 -0.25
CA SER A 171 -4.03 19.26 -1.36
C SER A 171 -2.62 18.90 -0.88
N ARG A 172 -2.53 18.18 0.26
CA ARG A 172 -1.24 17.75 0.82
C ARG A 172 -0.67 16.61 -0.01
N SER A 173 0.59 16.72 -0.38
CA SER A 173 1.28 15.64 -1.09
C SER A 173 1.53 14.44 -0.16
N VAL A 174 1.31 13.24 -0.71
CA VAL A 174 1.58 11.96 -0.05
C VAL A 174 2.50 11.15 -0.94
N VAL A 175 3.64 10.74 -0.39
CA VAL A 175 4.58 9.82 -1.05
C VAL A 175 4.57 8.49 -0.33
N ASN A 176 4.43 7.40 -1.08
CA ASN A 176 4.45 6.03 -0.58
C ASN A 176 5.33 5.13 -1.44
N TYR A 177 5.83 4.04 -0.86
CA TYR A 177 6.68 3.04 -1.52
C TYR A 177 6.06 1.64 -1.43
N PRO A 178 4.87 1.39 -2.02
CA PRO A 178 4.14 0.14 -1.84
C PRO A 178 4.89 -1.09 -2.39
N LYS A 179 5.64 -0.93 -3.47
CA LYS A 179 6.46 -2.01 -4.06
C LYS A 179 7.63 -2.39 -3.16
N GLU A 180 8.30 -1.40 -2.55
CA GLU A 180 9.39 -1.67 -1.59
C GLU A 180 8.86 -2.26 -0.29
N HIS A 181 7.74 -1.77 0.24
CA HIS A 181 7.10 -2.35 1.42
C HIS A 181 6.77 -3.84 1.21
N TYR A 182 6.17 -4.18 0.06
CA TYR A 182 5.91 -5.57 -0.30
C TYR A 182 7.20 -6.42 -0.37
N LYS A 183 8.23 -5.91 -1.07
CA LYS A 183 9.51 -6.58 -1.27
C LYS A 183 10.23 -6.85 0.05
N LEU A 184 10.28 -5.84 0.93
CA LEU A 184 10.90 -5.96 2.26
C LEU A 184 10.15 -6.95 3.15
N GLY A 185 8.81 -6.88 3.19
CA GLY A 185 7.97 -7.82 3.92
C GLY A 185 8.11 -9.27 3.41
N ALA A 186 8.21 -9.47 2.08
CA ALA A 186 8.44 -10.78 1.48
C ALA A 186 9.83 -11.33 1.83
N LYS A 187 10.88 -10.48 1.78
CA LYS A 187 12.24 -10.86 2.18
C LYS A 187 12.29 -11.28 3.65
N LYS A 188 11.69 -10.47 4.56
CA LYS A 188 11.62 -10.81 5.98
C LYS A 188 10.89 -12.13 6.20
N ASN A 189 9.72 -12.30 5.56
CA ASN A 189 8.95 -13.53 5.69
C ASN A 189 9.77 -14.78 5.30
N LYS A 190 10.56 -14.68 4.22
CA LYS A 190 11.46 -15.76 3.79
C LYS A 190 12.58 -16.02 4.81
N ARG A 191 13.22 -14.97 5.35
CA ARG A 191 14.29 -15.11 6.36
C ARG A 191 13.82 -15.79 7.64
N VAL A 192 12.57 -15.58 8.04
CA VAL A 192 11.98 -16.13 9.27
C VAL A 192 11.08 -17.35 9.00
N ASN A 193 11.46 -18.21 8.05
CA ASN A 193 10.76 -19.47 7.76
C ASN A 193 9.26 -19.30 7.50
N MET A 194 8.86 -18.24 6.79
CA MET A 194 7.46 -17.91 6.46
C MET A 194 6.57 -17.55 7.66
N LEU A 195 7.14 -17.21 8.82
CA LEU A 195 6.40 -16.91 10.05
C LEU A 195 6.07 -15.42 10.25
N TYR A 196 6.67 -14.50 9.48
CA TYR A 196 6.38 -13.07 9.60
C TYR A 196 4.91 -12.73 9.25
N LYS A 197 4.46 -13.08 8.06
CA LYS A 197 3.09 -12.74 7.61
C LYS A 197 1.99 -13.40 8.46
N PRO A 198 2.07 -14.70 8.84
CA PRO A 198 1.18 -15.30 9.82
C PRO A 198 1.14 -14.54 11.15
N THR A 199 2.30 -14.12 11.65
CA THR A 199 2.39 -13.35 12.89
C THR A 199 1.71 -11.98 12.76
N VAL A 200 1.92 -11.27 11.64
CA VAL A 200 1.20 -10.01 11.38
C VAL A 200 -0.32 -10.22 11.45
N ARG A 201 -0.85 -11.30 10.86
CA ARG A 201 -2.29 -11.60 10.92
C ARG A 201 -2.77 -11.88 12.34
N ILE A 202 -1.98 -12.59 13.15
CA ILE A 202 -2.28 -12.79 14.59
C ILE A 202 -2.42 -11.44 15.29
N PHE A 203 -1.45 -10.54 15.13
CA PHE A 203 -1.47 -9.23 15.78
C PHE A 203 -2.62 -8.33 15.28
N LYS A 204 -2.97 -8.41 14.00
CA LYS A 204 -4.16 -7.72 13.47
C LYS A 204 -5.47 -8.25 14.10
N ASN A 205 -5.59 -9.55 14.28
CA ASN A 205 -6.74 -10.15 14.99
C ASN A 205 -6.75 -9.77 16.48
N MET A 206 -5.58 -9.71 17.14
CA MET A 206 -5.47 -9.19 18.52
C MET A 206 -5.95 -7.73 18.58
N LYS A 207 -5.47 -6.85 17.67
CA LYS A 207 -5.95 -5.48 17.56
C LYS A 207 -7.47 -5.43 17.41
N LYS A 208 -8.05 -6.21 16.48
CA LYS A 208 -9.49 -6.30 16.26
C LYS A 208 -10.23 -6.64 17.58
N LYS A 209 -9.72 -7.60 18.35
CA LYS A 209 -10.29 -7.96 19.67
C LYS A 209 -10.18 -6.84 20.71
N LEU A 210 -9.13 -6.03 20.68
CA LEU A 210 -9.01 -4.89 21.58
C LEU A 210 -10.00 -3.78 21.22
N ILE A 211 -10.24 -3.54 19.93
CA ILE A 211 -11.27 -2.62 19.44
C ILE A 211 -12.68 -3.10 19.82
N GLU A 212 -12.99 -4.39 19.58
CA GLU A 212 -14.28 -4.99 19.96
C GLU A 212 -14.57 -4.92 21.48
N LYS A 213 -13.52 -4.80 22.30
CA LYS A 213 -13.61 -4.60 23.76
C LYS A 213 -13.51 -3.15 24.20
N GLU A 214 -13.52 -2.22 23.24
CA GLU A 214 -13.41 -0.78 23.52
C GLU A 214 -12.14 -0.38 24.31
N MET A 215 -11.07 -1.20 24.22
CA MET A 215 -9.81 -0.94 24.91
C MET A 215 -8.90 0.02 24.11
N ILE A 216 -9.07 0.08 22.79
CA ILE A 216 -8.40 0.99 21.88
C ILE A 216 -9.38 1.39 20.76
N ILE A 217 -9.15 2.52 20.12
CA ILE A 217 -9.86 2.89 18.87
C ILE A 217 -9.02 2.49 17.64
N LYS A 218 -9.69 2.36 16.48
CA LYS A 218 -9.08 1.85 15.23
C LYS A 218 -7.87 2.69 14.80
N GLU A 219 -7.94 4.00 14.99
CA GLU A 219 -6.99 5.02 14.57
C GLU A 219 -5.71 5.05 15.40
N GLU A 220 -5.75 4.61 16.68
CA GLU A 220 -4.58 4.62 17.56
C GLU A 220 -3.46 3.68 17.10
N VAL A 221 -3.82 2.58 16.45
CA VAL A 221 -2.85 1.61 15.94
C VAL A 221 -3.16 1.28 14.48
N PRO A 222 -2.81 2.12 13.50
CA PRO A 222 -3.01 1.81 12.09
C PRO A 222 -2.38 0.47 11.71
N SER A 223 -3.02 -0.28 10.80
CA SER A 223 -2.50 -1.61 10.40
C SER A 223 -1.10 -1.51 9.76
N TYR A 224 -0.83 -0.44 9.02
CA TYR A 224 0.49 -0.17 8.46
C TYR A 224 1.55 0.04 9.54
N PHE A 225 1.23 0.81 10.58
CA PHE A 225 2.12 0.99 11.75
C PHE A 225 2.43 -0.35 12.42
N LEU A 226 1.41 -1.19 12.63
CA LEU A 226 1.59 -2.50 13.24
C LEU A 226 2.49 -3.43 12.39
N GLU A 227 2.33 -3.42 11.07
CA GLU A 227 3.20 -4.17 10.17
C GLU A 227 4.66 -3.70 10.25
N ASN A 228 4.89 -2.38 10.27
CA ASN A 228 6.23 -1.80 10.41
C ASN A 228 6.84 -2.07 11.78
N LEU A 229 6.06 -1.99 12.86
CA LEU A 229 6.52 -2.34 14.19
C LEU A 229 7.02 -3.80 14.23
N LEU A 230 6.23 -4.73 13.69
CA LEU A 230 6.61 -6.14 13.58
C LEU A 230 7.80 -6.36 12.63
N TYR A 231 7.93 -5.56 11.57
CA TYR A 231 9.09 -5.64 10.68
C TYR A 231 10.40 -5.37 11.41
N ASN A 232 10.40 -4.45 12.39
CA ASN A 232 11.58 -4.08 13.17
C ASN A 232 11.89 -5.04 14.33
N VAL A 233 11.05 -6.05 14.61
CA VAL A 233 11.36 -7.10 15.59
C VAL A 233 12.50 -7.99 15.04
N PRO A 234 13.51 -8.35 15.85
CA PRO A 234 14.60 -9.25 15.44
C PRO A 234 14.08 -10.59 14.88
N ASP A 235 14.76 -11.10 13.85
CA ASP A 235 14.31 -12.28 13.11
C ASP A 235 14.21 -13.54 13.98
N GLU A 236 15.11 -13.72 14.96
CA GLU A 236 15.10 -14.85 15.89
C GLU A 236 13.82 -14.98 16.73
N LYS A 237 13.13 -13.85 16.98
CA LYS A 237 11.87 -13.85 17.73
C LYS A 237 10.69 -14.47 16.96
N PHE A 238 10.80 -14.52 15.64
CA PHE A 238 9.81 -15.18 14.79
C PHE A 238 10.07 -16.70 14.69
N MET A 239 11.30 -17.18 14.91
CA MET A 239 11.69 -18.56 14.68
C MET A 239 11.21 -19.52 15.78
N VAL A 240 10.38 -19.06 16.69
CA VAL A 240 9.73 -19.89 17.71
C VAL A 240 8.53 -20.60 17.09
N SER A 241 8.51 -21.92 17.11
CA SER A 241 7.47 -22.74 16.45
C SER A 241 6.08 -22.56 17.04
N ASP A 242 5.97 -22.54 18.36
CA ASP A 242 4.70 -22.34 19.07
C ASP A 242 4.21 -20.89 18.95
N SER A 243 2.98 -20.69 18.51
CA SER A 243 2.39 -19.38 18.27
C SER A 243 2.27 -18.53 19.54
N SER A 244 1.98 -19.12 20.68
CA SER A 244 1.84 -18.40 21.95
C SER A 244 3.19 -17.89 22.44
N ASN A 245 4.22 -18.75 22.40
CA ASN A 245 5.58 -18.39 22.79
C ASN A 245 6.15 -17.34 21.82
N ARG A 246 5.91 -17.47 20.52
CA ARG A 246 6.31 -16.48 19.51
C ARG A 246 5.69 -15.11 19.76
N VAL A 247 4.37 -15.06 20.00
CA VAL A 247 3.67 -13.82 20.34
C VAL A 247 4.23 -13.20 21.62
N TYR A 248 4.49 -13.98 22.64
CA TYR A 248 5.07 -13.52 23.90
C TYR A 248 6.48 -12.91 23.69
N GLU A 249 7.36 -13.63 22.99
CA GLU A 249 8.72 -13.16 22.67
C GLU A 249 8.72 -11.82 21.90
N ILE A 250 7.78 -11.66 20.97
CA ILE A 250 7.62 -10.43 20.19
C ILE A 250 7.10 -9.29 21.08
N LEU A 251 6.07 -9.52 21.90
CA LEU A 251 5.52 -8.51 22.80
C LEU A 251 6.58 -7.96 23.78
N VAL A 252 7.45 -8.81 24.31
CA VAL A 252 8.56 -8.40 25.19
C VAL A 252 9.58 -7.52 24.46
N CYS A 253 9.66 -7.59 23.13
CA CYS A 253 10.57 -6.75 22.34
C CYS A 253 10.01 -5.34 22.07
N PHE A 254 8.70 -5.14 22.01
CA PHE A 254 8.09 -3.86 21.61
C PHE A 254 8.63 -2.63 22.35
N PRO A 255 8.79 -2.63 23.69
CA PRO A 255 9.35 -1.47 24.38
C PRO A 255 10.80 -1.13 24.00
N LYS A 256 11.51 -2.05 23.36
CA LYS A 256 12.93 -1.92 22.98
C LYS A 256 13.14 -1.55 21.51
N ILE A 257 12.08 -1.54 20.71
CA ILE A 257 12.16 -1.25 19.27
C ILE A 257 12.31 0.26 19.08
N LYS A 258 13.44 0.66 18.50
CA LYS A 258 13.62 2.03 18.00
C LYS A 258 12.93 2.11 16.63
N MET A 259 11.91 2.95 16.53
CA MET A 259 11.34 3.32 15.25
C MET A 259 12.30 4.31 14.57
N HIS A 260 12.91 3.92 13.48
CA HIS A 260 13.63 4.86 12.63
C HIS A 260 12.60 5.65 11.82
N SER A 261 12.60 6.97 11.99
CA SER A 261 11.78 7.94 11.26
C SER A 261 12.20 8.03 9.81
#